data_48785f0e076e8dfc2d167ebdd221827a
#
_entry.id   48785f0e076e8dfc2d167ebdd221827a
#
_cell.length_a   1.000
_cell.length_b   1.000
_cell.length_c   1.000
_cell.angle_alpha   90.00
_cell.angle_beta   90.00
_cell.angle_gamma   90.00
#
_symmetry.space_group_name_H-M   'P 1'
#
loop_
_entity.id
_entity.type
_entity.pdbx_description
1 polymer ?
#
loop_
_entity_poly.entity_id
_entity_poly.type
_entity_poly.pdbx_seq_one_letter_code
_entity_poly.pdbx_strand_id
1 'polypeptide(L)'
;VFVRDWVSDKFQNLILKTLRDLTPHARSIEYAVVQRNDRKHETSKKQMVNAALPLEEYYINKSDNLNPKYTFDNFVVGPFNELAHAAARTVVNKPGIAYNPFFIYGKTGHGKTHLIQAIGNQLKRVGKKVFYVTSERFTVDYMNALQNGTANNFKDKYRQYDVIIMDDVQ
;
A
#
# COMPACT_ATOMS: atom_id res chain seq x y z
N VAL A 1 9.99 14.64 19.74
CA VAL A 1 11.04 15.63 20.01
C VAL A 1 12.38 15.05 19.57
N PHE A 2 12.84 13.90 20.07
CA PHE A 2 14.14 13.30 19.77
C PHE A 2 14.47 13.15 18.28
N VAL A 3 13.51 12.64 17.48
CA VAL A 3 13.72 12.43 16.04
C VAL A 3 13.88 13.75 15.28
N ARG A 4 13.13 14.80 15.67
CA ARG A 4 13.24 16.13 15.08
C ARG A 4 14.64 16.71 15.33
N ASP A 5 15.08 16.64 16.56
CA ASP A 5 16.36 17.23 16.98
C ASP A 5 17.52 16.47 16.31
N TRP A 6 17.44 15.16 16.23
CA TRP A 6 18.43 14.32 15.52
C TRP A 6 18.48 14.61 14.00
N VAL A 7 17.33 14.81 13.33
CA VAL A 7 17.29 15.18 11.90
C VAL A 7 17.84 16.58 11.71
N SER A 8 17.50 17.52 12.57
CA SER A 8 18.02 18.88 12.52
C SER A 8 19.54 18.89 12.61
N ASP A 9 20.11 18.24 13.65
CA ASP A 9 21.57 18.26 13.87
C ASP A 9 22.36 17.59 12.74
N LYS A 10 21.85 16.48 12.20
CA LYS A 10 22.62 15.67 11.27
C LYS A 10 22.42 16.03 9.79
N PHE A 11 21.25 16.50 9.41
CA PHE A 11 20.88 16.68 8.01
C PHE A 11 20.51 18.11 7.60
N GLN A 12 20.42 19.06 8.53
CA GLN A 12 20.00 20.44 8.24
C GLN A 12 20.85 21.08 7.12
N ASN A 13 22.16 20.94 7.21
CA ASN A 13 23.07 21.55 6.22
C ASN A 13 22.93 20.90 4.83
N LEU A 14 22.74 19.58 4.78
CA LEU A 14 22.55 18.84 3.53
C LEU A 14 21.23 19.24 2.87
N ILE A 15 20.15 19.26 3.65
CA ILE A 15 18.82 19.62 3.17
C ILE A 15 18.79 21.10 2.72
N LEU A 16 19.39 22.01 3.47
CA LEU A 16 19.48 23.43 3.09
C LEU A 16 20.28 23.63 1.79
N LYS A 17 21.38 22.89 1.62
CA LYS A 17 22.18 22.94 0.40
C LYS A 17 21.36 22.46 -0.81
N THR A 18 20.72 21.32 -0.71
CA THR A 18 19.88 20.76 -1.79
C THR A 18 18.67 21.67 -2.11
N LEU A 19 18.07 22.28 -1.08
CA LEU A 19 16.97 23.23 -1.28
C LEU A 19 17.43 24.52 -1.97
N ARG A 20 18.62 25.01 -1.69
CA ARG A 20 19.19 26.20 -2.38
C ARG A 20 19.55 25.93 -3.83
N ASP A 21 19.94 24.69 -4.16
CA ASP A 21 20.19 24.28 -5.54
C ASP A 21 18.88 24.25 -6.37
N LEU A 22 17.75 23.95 -5.73
CA LEU A 22 16.43 23.93 -6.37
C LEU A 22 15.69 25.28 -6.28
N THR A 23 15.87 26.01 -5.18
CA THR A 23 15.21 27.30 -4.89
C THR A 23 16.20 28.26 -4.25
N PRO A 24 16.81 29.23 -5.04
CA PRO A 24 17.84 30.12 -4.53
C PRO A 24 17.44 31.00 -3.34
N HIS A 25 16.16 31.14 -3.06
CA HIS A 25 15.60 31.98 -2.00
C HIS A 25 15.35 31.26 -0.66
N ALA A 26 15.67 29.97 -0.54
CA ALA A 26 15.50 29.22 0.72
C ALA A 26 16.49 29.74 1.79
N ARG A 27 15.97 30.35 2.86
CA ARG A 27 16.79 30.97 3.92
C ARG A 27 16.91 30.08 5.16
N SER A 28 15.86 29.36 5.52
CA SER A 28 15.82 28.52 6.72
C SER A 28 14.89 27.32 6.54
N ILE A 29 15.08 26.30 7.36
CA ILE A 29 14.18 25.13 7.46
C ILE A 29 13.60 25.12 8.85
N GLU A 30 12.29 25.03 8.95
CA GLU A 30 11.58 24.85 10.20
C GLU A 30 10.96 23.46 10.26
N TYR A 31 11.21 22.74 11.34
CA TYR A 31 10.70 21.38 11.56
C TYR A 31 9.48 21.42 12.46
N ALA A 32 8.30 21.17 11.93
CA ALA A 32 7.07 21.04 12.71
C ALA A 32 6.76 19.56 12.99
N VAL A 33 6.60 19.22 14.27
CA VAL A 33 6.11 17.91 14.70
C VAL A 33 4.60 17.96 14.77
N VAL A 34 3.92 17.36 13.80
CA VAL A 34 2.47 17.25 13.81
C VAL A 34 2.07 16.03 14.65
N GLN A 35 1.59 16.27 15.88
CA GLN A 35 0.92 15.23 16.65
C GLN A 35 -0.49 15.02 16.09
N ARG A 36 -0.78 13.81 15.64
CA ARG A 36 -2.11 13.41 15.17
C ARG A 36 -3.02 13.25 16.39
N ASN A 37 -3.68 14.33 16.80
CA ASN A 37 -4.76 14.26 17.79
C ASN A 37 -6.05 13.91 17.07
N ASP A 38 -6.56 12.71 17.31
CA ASP A 38 -7.94 12.34 17.01
C ASP A 38 -8.86 13.18 17.92
N ARG A 39 -9.35 14.32 17.46
CA ARG A 39 -10.46 15.03 18.07
C ARG A 39 -11.54 15.34 17.03
N LYS A 40 -12.75 14.91 17.41
CA LYS A 40 -14.02 15.15 16.77
C LYS A 40 -14.31 16.64 16.57
N HIS A 41 -14.91 16.95 15.44
CA HIS A 41 -15.87 17.98 15.09
C HIS A 41 -16.06 19.21 15.97
N GLU A 42 -15.95 20.40 15.33
CA GLU A 42 -17.10 21.29 15.17
C GLU A 42 -16.83 22.36 14.10
N THR A 43 -17.88 22.71 13.41
CA THR A 43 -18.01 23.56 12.24
C THR A 43 -17.63 25.02 12.47
N SER A 44 -16.84 25.61 11.58
CA SER A 44 -17.01 27.03 11.22
C SER A 44 -16.50 27.28 9.78
N LYS A 45 -17.41 27.81 8.94
CA LYS A 45 -17.17 28.21 7.55
C LYS A 45 -16.20 29.39 7.50
N LYS A 46 -15.04 29.20 6.87
CA LYS A 46 -14.33 30.26 6.14
C LYS A 46 -13.77 29.65 4.85
N GLN A 47 -14.28 30.17 3.73
CA GLN A 47 -13.76 29.91 2.39
C GLN A 47 -12.29 30.35 2.34
N MET A 48 -11.36 29.41 2.29
CA MET A 48 -10.03 29.58 1.74
C MET A 48 -9.93 28.66 0.55
N VAL A 49 -9.57 29.23 -0.59
CA VAL A 49 -9.27 28.52 -1.83
C VAL A 49 -8.03 27.67 -1.54
N ASN A 50 -8.26 26.43 -1.10
CA ASN A 50 -7.23 25.43 -1.00
C ASN A 50 -7.09 24.78 -2.37
N ALA A 51 -5.97 25.08 -3.04
CA ALA A 51 -5.40 24.13 -3.97
C ALA A 51 -5.01 22.89 -3.13
N ALA A 52 -5.98 22.04 -2.85
CA ALA A 52 -5.75 20.76 -2.19
C ALA A 52 -4.93 19.91 -3.15
N LEU A 53 -3.65 19.75 -2.83
CA LEU A 53 -2.88 18.63 -3.34
C LEU A 53 -3.71 17.38 -3.02
N PRO A 54 -3.96 16.49 -4.00
CA PRO A 54 -4.78 15.32 -3.78
C PRO A 54 -4.06 14.33 -2.86
N LEU A 55 -4.23 14.54 -1.55
CA LEU A 55 -3.74 13.61 -0.51
C LEU A 55 -4.50 12.28 -0.54
N GLU A 56 -5.60 12.21 -1.29
CA GLU A 56 -6.40 10.98 -1.43
C GLU A 56 -5.67 9.84 -2.14
N GLU A 57 -4.63 10.12 -2.92
CA GLU A 57 -3.86 9.09 -3.63
C GLU A 57 -2.90 8.26 -2.74
N TYR A 58 -2.74 8.63 -1.47
CA TYR A 58 -1.80 7.94 -0.56
C TYR A 58 -2.44 6.94 0.39
N TYR A 59 -3.76 6.79 0.37
CA TYR A 59 -4.43 5.90 1.31
C TYR A 59 -4.59 4.48 0.75
N ILE A 60 -3.90 3.52 1.39
CA ILE A 60 -4.26 2.12 1.29
C ILE A 60 -5.72 2.00 1.75
N ASN A 61 -6.58 1.47 0.91
CA ASN A 61 -7.97 1.29 1.26
C ASN A 61 -8.07 0.25 2.39
N LYS A 62 -8.53 0.67 3.56
CA LYS A 62 -8.64 -0.20 4.75
C LYS A 62 -9.55 -1.41 4.57
N SER A 63 -10.42 -1.41 3.56
CA SER A 63 -11.36 -2.52 3.32
C SER A 63 -10.71 -3.71 2.61
N ASP A 64 -9.71 -3.47 1.77
CA ASP A 64 -9.05 -4.49 0.94
C ASP A 64 -7.51 -4.50 1.06
N ASN A 65 -6.94 -3.49 1.74
CA ASN A 65 -5.50 -3.26 1.93
C ASN A 65 -4.71 -3.08 0.62
N LEU A 66 -5.38 -2.81 -0.51
CA LEU A 66 -4.70 -2.57 -1.78
C LEU A 66 -4.20 -1.14 -1.90
N ASN A 67 -3.02 -0.97 -2.47
CA ASN A 67 -2.50 0.32 -2.88
C ASN A 67 -2.97 0.63 -4.32
N PRO A 68 -3.79 1.68 -4.53
CA PRO A 68 -4.35 2.00 -5.85
C PRO A 68 -3.31 2.38 -6.90
N LYS A 69 -2.08 2.73 -6.48
CA LYS A 69 -0.98 3.05 -7.39
C LYS A 69 -0.39 1.83 -8.10
N TYR A 70 -0.56 0.65 -7.54
CA TYR A 70 -0.05 -0.57 -8.16
C TYR A 70 -1.05 -1.08 -9.20
N THR A 71 -0.84 -0.65 -10.43
CA THR A 71 -1.64 -1.03 -11.60
C THR A 71 -0.79 -1.70 -12.66
N PHE A 72 -1.42 -2.39 -13.60
CA PHE A 72 -0.72 -2.93 -14.75
C PHE A 72 -0.13 -1.83 -15.64
N ASP A 73 -0.77 -0.66 -15.69
CA ASP A 73 -0.32 0.46 -16.53
C ASP A 73 0.98 1.07 -16.00
N ASN A 74 1.18 1.04 -14.68
CA ASN A 74 2.38 1.54 -14.02
C ASN A 74 3.47 0.46 -13.85
N PHE A 75 3.19 -0.78 -14.27
CA PHE A 75 4.13 -1.90 -14.12
C PHE A 75 5.15 -1.91 -15.25
N VAL A 76 6.42 -1.84 -14.90
CA VAL A 76 7.51 -1.89 -15.89
C VAL A 76 7.79 -3.34 -16.26
N VAL A 77 7.52 -3.69 -17.53
CA VAL A 77 7.78 -5.01 -18.09
C VAL A 77 9.19 -5.09 -18.66
N GLY A 78 9.91 -6.14 -18.31
CA GLY A 78 11.24 -6.46 -18.84
C GLY A 78 11.44 -7.96 -18.99
N PRO A 79 12.54 -8.41 -19.58
CA PRO A 79 12.79 -9.83 -19.87
C PRO A 79 12.71 -10.75 -18.64
N PHE A 80 12.98 -10.19 -17.45
CA PHE A 80 13.00 -10.93 -16.18
C PHE A 80 11.60 -11.12 -15.56
N ASN A 81 10.59 -10.37 -15.98
CA ASN A 81 9.24 -10.43 -15.40
C ASN A 81 8.11 -10.54 -16.44
N GLU A 82 8.43 -10.57 -17.71
CA GLU A 82 7.46 -10.65 -18.82
C GLU A 82 6.54 -11.87 -18.70
N LEU A 83 7.10 -13.05 -18.39
CA LEU A 83 6.31 -14.26 -18.19
C LEU A 83 5.33 -14.13 -17.02
N ALA A 84 5.79 -13.57 -15.88
CA ALA A 84 4.94 -13.34 -14.72
C ALA A 84 3.83 -12.33 -15.03
N HIS A 85 4.14 -11.26 -15.79
CA HIS A 85 3.16 -10.29 -16.26
C HIS A 85 2.11 -10.92 -17.18
N ALA A 86 2.51 -11.73 -18.17
CA ALA A 86 1.59 -12.43 -19.06
C ALA A 86 0.67 -13.40 -18.30
N ALA A 87 1.23 -14.17 -17.35
CA ALA A 87 0.45 -15.06 -16.50
C ALA A 87 -0.53 -14.28 -15.61
N ALA A 88 -0.11 -13.17 -15.03
CA ALA A 88 -0.97 -12.30 -14.22
C ALA A 88 -2.16 -11.74 -15.01
N ARG A 89 -1.94 -11.34 -16.27
CA ARG A 89 -3.02 -10.92 -17.20
C ARG A 89 -4.00 -12.09 -17.48
N THR A 90 -3.49 -13.30 -17.60
CA THR A 90 -4.33 -14.49 -17.78
C THR A 90 -5.19 -14.78 -16.55
N VAL A 91 -4.63 -14.63 -15.34
CA VAL A 91 -5.37 -14.77 -14.08
C VAL A 91 -6.52 -13.76 -13.99
N VAL A 92 -6.26 -12.51 -14.37
CA VAL A 92 -7.29 -11.46 -14.36
C VAL A 92 -8.43 -11.79 -15.35
N ASN A 93 -8.09 -12.32 -16.53
CA ASN A 93 -9.09 -12.65 -17.54
C ASN A 93 -9.91 -13.91 -17.19
N LYS A 94 -9.32 -14.86 -16.46
CA LYS A 94 -9.97 -16.13 -16.07
C LYS A 94 -9.70 -16.43 -14.59
N PRO A 95 -10.24 -15.64 -13.66
CA PRO A 95 -9.98 -15.79 -12.24
C PRO A 95 -10.54 -17.11 -11.72
N GLY A 96 -9.74 -17.81 -10.90
CA GLY A 96 -10.08 -19.10 -10.33
C GLY A 96 -9.97 -20.30 -11.28
N ILE A 97 -9.79 -20.06 -12.58
CA ILE A 97 -9.66 -21.13 -13.60
C ILE A 97 -8.21 -21.26 -14.06
N ALA A 98 -7.60 -20.15 -14.46
CA ALA A 98 -6.20 -20.13 -14.88
C ALA A 98 -5.32 -19.87 -13.63
N TYR A 99 -4.38 -20.79 -13.37
CA TYR A 99 -3.42 -20.66 -12.27
C TYR A 99 -4.09 -20.40 -10.90
N ASN A 100 -4.70 -21.41 -10.31
CA ASN A 100 -5.25 -21.35 -8.97
C ASN A 100 -4.70 -22.52 -8.10
N PRO A 101 -3.78 -22.26 -7.14
CA PRO A 101 -3.23 -20.94 -6.79
C PRO A 101 -2.24 -20.40 -7.84
N PHE A 102 -2.17 -19.06 -7.96
CA PHE A 102 -1.14 -18.39 -8.74
C PHE A 102 0.02 -18.01 -7.83
N PHE A 103 1.18 -18.54 -8.09
CA PHE A 103 2.37 -18.36 -7.27
C PHE A 103 3.47 -17.61 -8.02
N ILE A 104 3.92 -16.48 -7.47
CA ILE A 104 4.99 -15.66 -8.04
C ILE A 104 6.20 -15.69 -7.09
N TYR A 105 7.33 -16.08 -7.62
CA TYR A 105 8.61 -16.06 -6.89
C TYR A 105 9.69 -15.34 -7.69
N GLY A 106 10.74 -14.91 -7.03
CA GLY A 106 11.86 -14.20 -7.65
C GLY A 106 12.62 -13.33 -6.67
N LYS A 107 13.73 -12.76 -7.12
CA LYS A 107 14.60 -11.89 -6.30
C LYS A 107 13.87 -10.62 -5.85
N THR A 108 14.38 -9.97 -4.83
CA THR A 108 13.91 -8.67 -4.37
C THR A 108 14.04 -7.61 -5.49
N GLY A 109 13.12 -6.68 -5.56
CA GLY A 109 13.13 -5.62 -6.57
C GLY A 109 12.50 -5.97 -7.93
N HIS A 110 12.11 -7.22 -8.19
CA HIS A 110 11.52 -7.64 -9.47
C HIS A 110 10.02 -7.26 -9.62
N GLY A 111 9.44 -6.53 -8.70
CA GLY A 111 8.07 -6.04 -8.78
C GLY A 111 6.99 -7.03 -8.37
N LYS A 112 7.32 -8.09 -7.59
CA LYS A 112 6.33 -9.09 -7.15
C LYS A 112 5.11 -8.46 -6.46
N THR A 113 5.33 -7.67 -5.42
CA THR A 113 4.28 -6.96 -4.68
C THR A 113 3.45 -6.06 -5.57
N HIS A 114 4.10 -5.32 -6.50
CA HIS A 114 3.38 -4.50 -7.48
C HIS A 114 2.46 -5.37 -8.34
N LEU A 115 2.98 -6.46 -8.89
CA LEU A 115 2.24 -7.30 -9.83
C LEU A 115 1.02 -7.97 -9.17
N ILE A 116 1.17 -8.53 -7.96
CA ILE A 116 0.03 -9.14 -7.25
C ILE A 116 -1.02 -8.11 -6.85
N GLN A 117 -0.62 -6.91 -6.47
CA GLN A 117 -1.55 -5.83 -6.16
C GLN A 117 -2.21 -5.26 -7.44
N ALA A 118 -1.51 -5.24 -8.58
CA ALA A 118 -2.09 -4.87 -9.86
C ALA A 118 -3.21 -5.85 -10.27
N ILE A 119 -3.01 -7.16 -10.05
CA ILE A 119 -4.07 -8.18 -10.21
C ILE A 119 -5.27 -7.83 -9.32
N GLY A 120 -5.04 -7.56 -8.03
CA GLY A 120 -6.08 -7.21 -7.07
C GLY A 120 -6.87 -5.97 -7.48
N ASN A 121 -6.19 -4.90 -7.83
CA ASN A 121 -6.82 -3.66 -8.28
C ASN A 121 -7.66 -3.87 -9.54
N GLN A 122 -7.17 -4.67 -10.49
CA GLN A 122 -7.92 -4.97 -11.71
C GLN A 122 -9.15 -5.83 -11.45
N LEU A 123 -9.04 -6.86 -10.59
CA LEU A 123 -10.18 -7.71 -10.21
C LEU A 123 -11.23 -6.93 -9.42
N LYS A 124 -10.81 -6.00 -8.56
CA LYS A 124 -11.70 -5.08 -7.86
C LYS A 124 -12.49 -4.18 -8.84
N ARG A 125 -11.85 -3.68 -9.90
CA ARG A 125 -12.52 -2.87 -10.94
C ARG A 125 -13.65 -3.63 -11.65
N VAL A 126 -13.54 -4.94 -11.76
CA VAL A 126 -14.60 -5.79 -12.32
C VAL A 126 -15.57 -6.36 -11.27
N GLY A 127 -15.59 -5.76 -10.08
CA GLY A 127 -16.57 -6.05 -9.04
C GLY A 127 -16.26 -7.24 -8.12
N LYS A 128 -15.05 -7.82 -8.18
CA LYS A 128 -14.64 -8.88 -7.27
C LYS A 128 -14.29 -8.33 -5.89
N LYS A 129 -14.65 -9.05 -4.85
CA LYS A 129 -14.22 -8.77 -3.48
C LYS A 129 -12.80 -9.31 -3.29
N VAL A 130 -11.84 -8.40 -3.22
CA VAL A 130 -10.41 -8.73 -3.08
C VAL A 130 -9.92 -8.36 -1.69
N PHE A 131 -9.02 -9.15 -1.14
CA PHE A 131 -8.35 -8.84 0.11
C PHE A 131 -6.84 -9.13 -0.01
N TYR A 132 -6.03 -8.12 0.30
CA TYR A 132 -4.58 -8.23 0.35
C TYR A 132 -4.11 -8.34 1.80
N VAL A 133 -3.21 -9.29 2.06
CA VAL A 133 -2.64 -9.53 3.39
C VAL A 133 -1.20 -10.05 3.26
N THR A 134 -0.32 -9.65 4.15
CA THR A 134 1.00 -10.29 4.27
C THR A 134 0.89 -11.60 5.03
N SER A 135 1.78 -12.57 4.73
CA SER A 135 1.78 -13.86 5.40
C SER A 135 1.96 -13.74 6.92
N GLU A 136 2.80 -12.79 7.36
CA GLU A 136 3.00 -12.48 8.77
C GLU A 136 1.68 -12.07 9.44
N ARG A 137 0.98 -11.08 8.85
CA ARG A 137 -0.28 -10.59 9.39
C ARG A 137 -1.36 -11.68 9.43
N PHE A 138 -1.44 -12.47 8.37
CA PHE A 138 -2.36 -13.61 8.32
C PHE A 138 -2.09 -14.61 9.45
N THR A 139 -0.80 -14.95 9.68
CA THR A 139 -0.39 -15.88 10.74
C THR A 139 -0.72 -15.33 12.12
N VAL A 140 -0.43 -14.05 12.38
CA VAL A 140 -0.77 -13.42 13.68
C VAL A 140 -2.28 -13.41 13.90
N ASP A 141 -3.07 -13.03 12.90
CA ASP A 141 -4.54 -13.02 13.00
C ASP A 141 -5.10 -14.44 13.23
N TYR A 142 -4.52 -15.45 12.57
CA TYR A 142 -4.90 -16.84 12.75
C TYR A 142 -4.57 -17.37 14.16
N MET A 143 -3.36 -17.12 14.65
CA MET A 143 -2.93 -17.54 16.00
C MET A 143 -3.80 -16.89 17.09
N ASN A 144 -4.08 -15.60 16.96
CA ASN A 144 -4.98 -14.90 17.87
C ASN A 144 -6.41 -15.51 17.85
N ALA A 145 -6.91 -15.87 16.68
CA ALA A 145 -8.22 -16.50 16.55
C ALA A 145 -8.27 -17.89 17.20
N LEU A 146 -7.19 -18.66 17.12
CA LEU A 146 -7.07 -19.96 17.80
C LEU A 146 -7.03 -19.78 19.33
N GLN A 147 -6.20 -18.88 19.84
CA GLN A 147 -6.06 -18.63 21.28
C GLN A 147 -7.37 -18.13 21.91
N ASN A 148 -8.14 -17.33 21.18
CA ASN A 148 -9.42 -16.78 21.64
C ASN A 148 -10.62 -17.68 21.33
N GLY A 149 -10.44 -18.87 20.76
CA GLY A 149 -11.53 -19.78 20.40
C GLY A 149 -12.43 -19.27 19.26
N THR A 150 -11.96 -18.26 18.48
CA THR A 150 -12.74 -17.59 17.43
C THR A 150 -12.34 -18.03 16.01
N ALA A 151 -11.81 -19.25 15.86
CA ALA A 151 -11.35 -19.78 14.57
C ALA A 151 -12.43 -19.79 13.48
N ASN A 152 -13.71 -19.97 13.83
CA ASN A 152 -14.81 -19.92 12.88
C ASN A 152 -15.00 -18.49 12.33
N ASN A 153 -14.96 -17.47 13.18
CA ASN A 153 -15.06 -16.07 12.75
C ASN A 153 -13.90 -15.70 11.80
N PHE A 154 -12.70 -16.22 12.06
CA PHE A 154 -11.55 -16.06 11.18
C PHE A 154 -11.81 -16.68 9.79
N LYS A 155 -12.32 -17.91 9.73
CA LYS A 155 -12.68 -18.55 8.46
C LYS A 155 -13.73 -17.75 7.69
N ASP A 156 -14.78 -17.30 8.38
CA ASP A 156 -15.87 -16.55 7.76
C ASP A 156 -15.40 -15.20 7.24
N LYS A 157 -14.49 -14.54 7.96
CA LYS A 157 -13.84 -13.30 7.50
C LYS A 157 -13.14 -13.48 6.14
N TYR A 158 -12.39 -14.56 5.96
CA TYR A 158 -11.64 -14.78 4.72
C TYR A 158 -12.52 -15.34 3.59
N ARG A 159 -13.54 -16.14 3.91
CA ARG A 159 -14.47 -16.73 2.93
C ARG A 159 -15.40 -15.73 2.24
N GLN A 160 -15.57 -14.54 2.80
CA GLN A 160 -16.38 -13.49 2.17
C GLN A 160 -15.72 -12.85 0.94
N TYR A 161 -14.43 -13.11 0.69
CA TYR A 161 -13.69 -12.58 -0.43
C TYR A 161 -13.65 -13.56 -1.59
N ASP A 162 -13.79 -13.05 -2.82
CA ASP A 162 -13.63 -13.84 -4.06
C ASP A 162 -12.16 -14.15 -4.33
N VAL A 163 -11.28 -13.25 -3.90
CA VAL A 163 -9.84 -13.32 -4.14
C VAL A 163 -9.07 -12.89 -2.90
N ILE A 164 -8.14 -13.74 -2.50
CA ILE A 164 -7.18 -13.44 -1.44
C ILE A 164 -5.79 -13.36 -2.06
N ILE A 165 -5.10 -12.27 -1.79
CA ILE A 165 -3.72 -12.03 -2.21
C ILE A 165 -2.84 -12.08 -0.97
N MET A 166 -1.90 -13.03 -0.96
CA MET A 166 -0.95 -13.20 0.14
C MET A 166 0.44 -12.84 -0.34
N ASP A 167 1.07 -11.90 0.35
CA ASP A 167 2.44 -11.45 0.03
C ASP A 167 3.44 -11.94 1.09
N ASP A 168 4.72 -11.89 0.73
CA ASP A 168 5.85 -12.25 1.61
C ASP A 168 5.71 -13.65 2.25
N VAL A 169 5.29 -14.63 1.47
CA VAL A 169 5.23 -16.03 1.90
C VAL A 169 6.65 -16.58 2.00
N GLN A 170 7.13 -16.77 3.23
CA GLN A 170 8.45 -17.28 3.53
C GLN A 170 8.37 -18.58 4.32
#